data_682d201e3e0c96f6055555c836cee760
#
_entry.id   682d201e3e0c96f6055555c836cee760
#
_cell.length_a   1.000
_cell.length_b   1.000
_cell.length_c   1.000
_cell.angle_alpha   90.00
_cell.angle_beta   90.00
_cell.angle_gamma   90.00
#
_symmetry.space_group_name_H-M   'P 1'
#
loop_
_entity.id
_entity.type
_entity.pdbx_description
1 polymer ?
#
loop_
_entity_poly.entity_id
_entity_poly.type
_entity_poly.pdbx_seq_one_letter_code
_entity_poly.pdbx_strand_id
1 'polypeptide(L)'
;VSHFRDCGSLVVYCGVEPKKTKTAVQAMVNELHAMNEEVPQQELNKSKEYAKGRLLLRMEDSRSVAAWLGTQELLLGKIALVEDVIGHIDAVTSEDVARVGQRILNEENLRLAMVGPNRSDQALLKLLRF
;
A
#
# COMPACT_ATOMS: atom_id res chain seq x y z
N VAL A 1 0.34 -2.84 -3.59
CA VAL A 1 1.09 -1.85 -4.37
C VAL A 1 1.46 -2.48 -5.70
N SER A 2 1.25 -1.77 -6.79
CA SER A 2 1.68 -2.16 -8.13
C SER A 2 2.76 -1.20 -8.62
N HIS A 3 3.78 -1.75 -9.25
CA HIS A 3 4.89 -1.01 -9.81
C HIS A 3 4.91 -1.19 -11.33
N PHE A 4 4.97 -0.08 -12.05
CA PHE A 4 5.13 -0.02 -13.48
C PHE A 4 6.42 0.75 -13.80
N ARG A 5 6.81 0.83 -15.08
CA ARG A 5 8.07 1.48 -15.45
C ARG A 5 8.09 2.99 -15.17
N ASP A 6 6.96 3.65 -15.32
CA ASP A 6 6.77 5.10 -15.27
C ASP A 6 5.78 5.57 -14.20
N CYS A 7 5.08 4.66 -13.54
CA CYS A 7 4.08 4.96 -12.53
C CYS A 7 3.92 3.83 -11.51
N GLY A 8 3.04 4.03 -10.54
CA GLY A 8 2.66 3.01 -9.56
C GLY A 8 1.28 3.28 -9.00
N SER A 9 0.72 2.30 -8.31
CA SER A 9 -0.54 2.45 -7.60
C SER A 9 -0.53 1.78 -6.23
N LEU A 10 -1.13 2.45 -5.25
CA LEU A 10 -1.52 1.88 -3.97
C LEU A 10 -3.02 1.59 -4.03
N VAL A 11 -3.39 0.33 -3.84
CA VAL A 11 -4.80 -0.09 -3.86
C VAL A 11 -5.17 -0.66 -2.50
N VAL A 12 -6.23 -0.10 -1.90
CA VAL A 12 -6.92 -0.69 -0.74
C VAL A 12 -8.23 -1.29 -1.25
N TYR A 13 -8.44 -2.55 -0.92
CA TYR A 13 -9.62 -3.31 -1.38
C TYR A 13 -10.38 -3.88 -0.19
N CYS A 14 -11.71 -3.81 -0.27
CA CYS A 14 -12.58 -4.51 0.67
C CYS A 14 -13.86 -5.00 -0.01
N GLY A 15 -14.41 -6.10 0.50
CA GLY A 15 -15.74 -6.60 0.16
C GLY A 15 -16.69 -6.35 1.34
N VAL A 16 -17.82 -5.70 1.09
CA VAL A 16 -18.79 -5.34 2.13
C VAL A 16 -20.23 -5.55 1.68
N GLU A 17 -21.13 -5.71 2.62
CA GLU A 17 -22.56 -5.65 2.33
C GLU A 17 -22.93 -4.28 1.76
N PRO A 18 -23.85 -4.18 0.77
CA PRO A 18 -24.24 -2.92 0.16
C PRO A 18 -24.70 -1.85 1.15
N LYS A 19 -25.35 -2.26 2.23
CA LYS A 19 -25.82 -1.35 3.29
C LYS A 19 -24.69 -0.72 4.11
N LYS A 20 -23.50 -1.36 4.14
CA LYS A 20 -22.32 -0.91 4.90
C LYS A 20 -21.30 -0.16 4.04
N THR A 21 -21.54 0.01 2.75
CA THR A 21 -20.59 0.63 1.80
C THR A 21 -20.09 1.99 2.29
N LYS A 22 -21.00 2.88 2.71
CA LYS A 22 -20.64 4.21 3.20
C LYS A 22 -19.71 4.15 4.42
N THR A 23 -20.03 3.31 5.38
CA THR A 23 -19.23 3.12 6.60
C THR A 23 -17.84 2.57 6.27
N ALA A 24 -17.76 1.61 5.34
CA ALA A 24 -16.49 1.04 4.91
C ALA A 24 -15.61 2.04 4.17
N VAL A 25 -16.18 2.83 3.25
CA VAL A 25 -15.45 3.89 2.54
C VAL A 25 -14.92 4.92 3.54
N GLN A 26 -15.75 5.37 4.49
CA GLN A 26 -15.31 6.31 5.52
C GLN A 26 -14.19 5.75 6.38
N ALA A 27 -14.28 4.48 6.79
CA ALA A 27 -13.23 3.83 7.57
C ALA A 27 -11.91 3.75 6.78
N MET A 28 -11.96 3.35 5.50
CA MET A 28 -10.76 3.32 4.66
C MET A 28 -10.12 4.70 4.50
N VAL A 29 -10.93 5.74 4.26
CA VAL A 29 -10.40 7.10 4.13
C VAL A 29 -9.78 7.57 5.45
N ASN A 30 -10.41 7.30 6.59
CA ASN A 30 -9.87 7.65 7.89
C ASN A 30 -8.52 6.98 8.17
N GLU A 31 -8.38 5.69 7.83
CA GLU A 31 -7.09 4.97 7.97
C GLU A 31 -6.01 5.55 7.04
N LEU A 32 -6.38 5.92 5.80
CA LEU A 32 -5.44 6.57 4.89
C LEU A 32 -5.01 7.95 5.41
N HIS A 33 -5.91 8.71 6.02
CA HIS A 33 -5.57 9.98 6.68
C HIS A 33 -4.58 9.79 7.82
N ALA A 34 -4.80 8.79 8.67
CA ALA A 34 -3.93 8.50 9.80
C ALA A 34 -2.49 8.17 9.36
N MET A 35 -2.29 7.66 8.15
CA MET A 35 -0.95 7.42 7.59
C MET A 35 -0.18 8.69 7.21
N ASN A 36 -0.82 9.86 7.19
CA ASN A 36 -0.15 11.15 7.00
C ASN A 36 0.47 11.71 8.29
N GLU A 37 0.20 11.06 9.41
CA GLU A 37 0.79 11.34 10.72
C GLU A 37 1.89 10.33 11.05
N GLU A 38 2.61 10.58 12.15
CA GLU A 38 3.61 9.63 12.62
C GLU A 38 2.97 8.33 13.10
N VAL A 39 3.38 7.22 12.48
CA VAL A 39 2.94 5.88 12.87
C VAL A 39 3.62 5.48 14.20
N PRO A 40 2.87 4.91 15.17
CA PRO A 40 3.46 4.43 16.41
C PRO A 40 4.59 3.43 16.16
N GLN A 41 5.69 3.55 16.90
CA GLN A 41 6.88 2.73 16.71
C GLN A 41 6.60 1.22 16.82
N GLN A 42 5.66 0.82 17.66
CA GLN A 42 5.27 -0.57 17.81
C GLN A 42 4.61 -1.10 16.51
N GLU A 43 3.78 -0.30 15.88
CA GLU A 43 3.11 -0.67 14.63
C GLU A 43 4.10 -0.70 13.46
N LEU A 44 4.99 0.26 13.38
CA LEU A 44 6.07 0.27 12.41
C LEU A 44 6.94 -0.99 12.53
N ASN A 45 7.37 -1.34 13.75
CA ASN A 45 8.17 -2.53 13.98
C ASN A 45 7.42 -3.81 13.56
N LYS A 46 6.15 -3.95 13.94
CA LYS A 46 5.31 -5.08 13.53
C LYS A 46 5.21 -5.19 12.00
N SER A 47 5.03 -4.06 11.32
CA SER A 47 4.94 -4.00 9.86
C SER A 47 6.24 -4.39 9.18
N LYS A 48 7.40 -3.98 9.74
CA LYS A 48 8.73 -4.39 9.27
C LYS A 48 8.92 -5.90 9.37
N GLU A 49 8.65 -6.47 10.55
CA GLU A 49 8.77 -7.92 10.75
C GLU A 49 7.85 -8.71 9.80
N TYR A 50 6.62 -8.25 9.61
CA TYR A 50 5.69 -8.84 8.67
C TYR A 50 6.21 -8.78 7.22
N ALA A 51 6.74 -7.63 6.79
CA ALA A 51 7.28 -7.45 5.44
C ALA A 51 8.49 -8.36 5.20
N LYS A 52 9.42 -8.43 6.16
CA LYS A 52 10.59 -9.31 6.11
C LYS A 52 10.19 -10.79 6.07
N GLY A 53 9.29 -11.20 6.93
CA GLY A 53 8.78 -12.59 6.95
C GLY A 53 8.14 -12.99 5.62
N ARG A 54 7.32 -12.12 5.03
CA ARG A 54 6.73 -12.37 3.71
C ARG A 54 7.77 -12.44 2.59
N LEU A 55 8.80 -11.60 2.64
CA LEU A 55 9.89 -11.63 1.66
C LEU A 55 10.62 -12.98 1.73
N LEU A 56 11.02 -13.40 2.92
CA LEU A 56 11.75 -14.66 3.12
C LEU A 56 10.92 -15.87 2.66
N LEU A 57 9.63 -15.94 3.03
CA LEU A 57 8.74 -17.02 2.57
C LEU A 57 8.60 -17.07 1.04
N ARG A 58 8.59 -15.92 0.38
CA ARG A 58 8.58 -15.88 -1.09
C ARG A 58 9.86 -16.43 -1.73
N MET A 59 10.97 -16.33 -1.05
CA MET A 59 12.26 -16.85 -1.57
C MET A 59 12.37 -18.37 -1.51
N GLU A 60 11.45 -19.05 -0.82
CA GLU A 60 11.36 -20.51 -0.83
C GLU A 60 10.71 -21.08 -2.10
N ASP A 61 9.95 -20.26 -2.84
CA ASP A 61 9.29 -20.67 -4.09
C ASP A 61 10.08 -20.20 -5.32
N SER A 62 10.57 -21.15 -6.12
CA SER A 62 11.40 -20.88 -7.30
C SER A 62 10.72 -19.99 -8.35
N ARG A 63 9.38 -20.08 -8.51
CA ARG A 63 8.63 -19.21 -9.41
C ARG A 63 8.64 -17.77 -8.90
N SER A 64 8.43 -17.59 -7.62
CA SER A 64 8.48 -16.28 -6.96
C SER A 64 9.87 -15.66 -7.06
N VAL A 65 10.93 -16.45 -6.87
CA VAL A 65 12.32 -16.00 -7.04
C VAL A 65 12.57 -15.57 -8.49
N ALA A 66 12.21 -16.40 -9.46
CA ALA A 66 12.40 -16.07 -10.88
C ALA A 66 11.62 -14.79 -11.29
N ALA A 67 10.38 -14.66 -10.83
CA ALA A 67 9.58 -13.46 -11.08
C ALA A 67 10.18 -12.22 -10.41
N TRP A 68 10.70 -12.36 -9.19
CA TRP A 68 11.33 -11.27 -8.43
C TRP A 68 12.62 -10.79 -9.11
N LEU A 69 13.51 -11.71 -9.50
CA LEU A 69 14.74 -11.39 -10.22
C LEU A 69 14.46 -10.76 -11.59
N GLY A 70 13.57 -11.41 -12.38
CA GLY A 70 13.21 -10.91 -13.70
C GLY A 70 12.55 -9.53 -13.66
N THR A 71 11.70 -9.26 -12.67
CA THR A 71 11.08 -7.93 -12.52
C THR A 71 12.11 -6.86 -12.17
N GLN A 72 13.04 -7.15 -11.29
CA GLN A 72 14.11 -6.21 -10.94
C GLN A 72 15.02 -5.90 -12.12
N GLU A 73 15.44 -6.93 -12.84
CA GLU A 73 16.27 -6.74 -14.04
C GLU A 73 15.57 -5.92 -15.10
N LEU A 74 14.29 -6.24 -15.41
CA LEU A 74 13.51 -5.55 -16.45
C LEU A 74 13.15 -4.10 -16.09
N LEU A 75 12.83 -3.83 -14.82
CA LEU A 75 12.36 -2.51 -14.40
C LEU A 75 13.49 -1.60 -13.91
N LEU A 76 14.50 -2.18 -13.26
CA LEU A 76 15.53 -1.41 -12.57
C LEU A 76 16.91 -1.57 -13.22
N GLY A 77 17.11 -2.60 -14.05
CA GLY A 77 18.44 -2.95 -14.61
C GLY A 77 19.45 -3.32 -13.54
N LYS A 78 18.99 -3.66 -12.33
CA LYS A 78 19.82 -4.00 -11.19
C LYS A 78 19.08 -4.95 -10.26
N ILE A 79 19.74 -6.04 -9.86
CA ILE A 79 19.22 -6.99 -8.89
C ILE A 79 19.74 -6.63 -7.50
N ALA A 80 18.86 -6.36 -6.56
CA ALA A 80 19.19 -6.22 -5.16
C ALA A 80 19.19 -7.60 -4.48
N LEU A 81 20.13 -7.84 -3.59
CA LEU A 81 20.13 -9.03 -2.74
C LEU A 81 18.99 -8.95 -1.71
N VAL A 82 18.55 -10.09 -1.21
CA VAL A 82 17.49 -10.15 -0.19
C VAL A 82 17.91 -9.40 1.07
N GLU A 83 19.18 -9.53 1.46
CA GLU A 83 19.77 -8.85 2.60
C GLU A 83 19.75 -7.33 2.45
N ASP A 84 20.00 -6.81 1.25
CA ASP A 84 19.93 -5.37 0.97
C ASP A 84 18.49 -4.86 1.14
N VAL A 85 17.49 -5.62 0.64
CA VAL A 85 16.08 -5.27 0.79
C VAL A 85 15.65 -5.30 2.26
N ILE A 86 16.11 -6.29 3.03
CA ILE A 86 15.87 -6.36 4.48
C ILE A 86 16.49 -5.14 5.17
N GLY A 87 17.73 -4.79 4.83
CA GLY A 87 18.40 -3.59 5.37
C GLY A 87 17.63 -2.30 5.08
N HIS A 88 17.07 -2.16 3.88
CA HIS A 88 16.22 -1.03 3.53
C HIS A 88 14.92 -1.01 4.34
N ILE A 89 14.28 -2.17 4.57
CA ILE A 89 13.08 -2.27 5.41
C ILE A 89 13.40 -1.85 6.85
N ASP A 90 14.52 -2.32 7.40
CA ASP A 90 14.94 -1.99 8.75
C ASP A 90 15.28 -0.49 8.93
N ALA A 91 15.77 0.15 7.89
CA ALA A 91 16.12 1.57 7.89
C ALA A 91 14.90 2.52 7.83
N VAL A 92 13.71 2.06 7.43
CA VAL A 92 12.50 2.90 7.34
C VAL A 92 12.15 3.49 8.70
N THR A 93 11.90 4.79 8.76
CA THR A 93 11.45 5.50 9.96
C THR A 93 9.97 5.86 9.91
N SER A 94 9.41 6.28 11.04
CA SER A 94 8.03 6.78 11.11
C SER A 94 7.85 8.04 10.26
N GLU A 95 8.86 8.92 10.26
CA GLU A 95 8.90 10.13 9.44
C GLU A 95 8.92 9.80 7.93
N ASP A 96 9.61 8.72 7.54
CA ASP A 96 9.60 8.27 6.13
C ASP A 96 8.21 7.84 5.70
N VAL A 97 7.49 7.11 6.56
CA VAL A 97 6.11 6.69 6.30
C VAL A 97 5.20 7.90 6.15
N ALA A 98 5.24 8.84 7.09
CA ALA A 98 4.44 10.07 7.07
C ALA A 98 4.76 10.92 5.82
N ARG A 99 6.04 11.12 5.50
CA ARG A 99 6.50 11.86 4.31
C ARG A 99 5.97 11.24 3.00
N VAL A 100 6.01 9.93 2.88
CA VAL A 100 5.47 9.21 1.72
C VAL A 100 3.94 9.29 1.71
N GLY A 101 3.29 9.12 2.86
CA GLY A 101 1.85 9.29 3.02
C GLY A 101 1.39 10.64 2.49
N GLN A 102 1.93 11.74 2.99
CA GLN A 102 1.60 13.11 2.57
C GLN A 102 1.81 13.35 1.07
N ARG A 103 2.79 12.68 0.46
CA ARG A 103 3.05 12.81 -0.97
C ARG A 103 2.02 12.09 -1.84
N ILE A 104 1.56 10.90 -1.43
CA ILE A 104 0.72 10.04 -2.28
C ILE A 104 -0.75 10.02 -1.86
N LEU A 105 -1.04 10.20 -0.56
CA LEU A 105 -2.38 10.16 -0.01
C LEU A 105 -2.96 11.59 0.07
N ASN A 106 -3.49 12.06 -1.05
CA ASN A 106 -4.11 13.37 -1.18
C ASN A 106 -5.32 13.30 -2.12
N GLU A 107 -6.16 14.33 -2.14
CA GLU A 107 -7.39 14.38 -2.94
C GLU A 107 -7.14 14.20 -4.44
N GLU A 108 -6.04 14.73 -4.95
CA GLU A 108 -5.71 14.66 -6.38
C GLU A 108 -5.40 13.24 -6.84
N ASN A 109 -4.85 12.42 -5.96
CA ASN A 109 -4.46 11.05 -6.25
C ASN A 109 -5.56 10.03 -5.89
N LEU A 110 -6.50 10.39 -5.02
CA LEU A 110 -7.51 9.47 -4.52
C LEU A 110 -8.54 9.13 -5.61
N ARG A 111 -8.76 7.85 -5.83
CA ARG A 111 -9.76 7.32 -6.76
C ARG A 111 -10.54 6.20 -6.10
N LEU A 112 -11.84 6.19 -6.27
CA LEU A 112 -12.72 5.11 -5.83
C LEU A 112 -13.33 4.41 -7.03
N ALA A 113 -13.14 3.09 -7.08
CA ALA A 113 -13.86 2.21 -7.99
C ALA A 113 -14.71 1.23 -7.18
N MET A 114 -15.95 1.04 -7.57
CA MET A 114 -16.88 0.18 -6.85
C MET A 114 -17.72 -0.63 -7.83
N VAL A 115 -17.92 -1.90 -7.50
CA VAL A 115 -18.83 -2.80 -8.21
C VAL A 115 -19.89 -3.30 -7.24
N GLY A 116 -21.17 -3.03 -7.54
CA GLY A 116 -22.27 -3.46 -6.69
C GLY A 116 -23.56 -2.65 -6.93
N PRO A 117 -24.65 -2.98 -6.23
CA PRO A 117 -25.94 -2.33 -6.37
C PRO A 117 -25.97 -0.98 -5.63
N ASN A 118 -25.14 -0.03 -6.01
CA ASN A 118 -25.09 1.30 -5.41
C ASN A 118 -25.95 2.29 -6.21
N ARG A 119 -26.64 3.19 -5.51
CA ARG A 119 -27.60 4.15 -6.10
C ARG A 119 -27.16 5.62 -6.01
N SER A 120 -26.04 5.93 -5.37
CA SER A 120 -25.65 7.34 -5.15
C SER A 120 -24.14 7.53 -5.09
N ASP A 121 -23.58 8.06 -6.17
CA ASP A 121 -22.14 8.40 -6.25
C ASP A 121 -21.85 9.69 -5.46
N GLN A 122 -22.75 10.65 -5.41
CA GLN A 122 -22.53 11.94 -4.74
C GLN A 122 -22.29 11.82 -3.23
N ALA A 123 -22.97 10.88 -2.56
CA ALA A 123 -22.77 10.67 -1.12
C ALA A 123 -21.39 10.07 -0.81
N LEU A 124 -20.84 9.26 -1.72
CA LEU A 124 -19.52 8.67 -1.60
C LEU A 124 -18.42 9.66 -1.96
N LEU A 125 -18.62 10.48 -3.00
CA LEU A 125 -17.68 11.53 -3.38
C LEU A 125 -17.38 12.51 -2.24
N LYS A 126 -18.39 12.81 -1.40
CA LYS A 126 -18.22 13.66 -0.22
C LYS A 126 -17.30 13.06 0.86
N LEU A 127 -17.13 11.74 0.84
CA LEU A 127 -16.26 11.05 1.79
C LEU A 127 -14.80 10.98 1.31
N LEU A 128 -14.56 11.22 0.02
CA LEU A 128 -13.22 11.17 -0.60
C LEU A 128 -12.50 12.53 -0.47
N ARG A 129 -12.54 13.12 0.71
CA ARG A 129 -11.81 14.36 0.99
C ARG A 129 -10.69 14.10 1.99
N PHE A 130 -9.52 14.63 1.68
CA PHE A 130 -8.34 14.64 2.52
C PHE A 130 -8.19 15.97 3.23
#